data_563f4ac9a3cdf3d174e5632cfe6607a0
#
_entry.id   563f4ac9a3cdf3d174e5632cfe6607a0
#
_cell.length_a   1.000
_cell.length_b   1.000
_cell.length_c   1.000
_cell.angle_alpha   90.00
_cell.angle_beta   90.00
_cell.angle_gamma   90.00
#
_symmetry.space_group_name_H-M   'P 1'
#
loop_
_entity.id
_entity.type
_entity.pdbx_description
1 polymer ?
#
loop_
_entity_poly.entity_id
_entity_poly.type
_entity_poly.pdbx_seq_one_letter_code
_entity_poly.pdbx_strand_id
1 'polypeptide(L)'
;LVETKDFNIGSEGDIFLVDNAKLSGSNRLGNSFNIKANKINQIDNKLPIISGDKITGDINISSKIHIQIKAKIAEINTKSNVLKLFGGFQIINEKYKLIGKEIFFDFKKNTITSDQPLTFLFSKGEIQGGKLQIINSENKENDLLFLINDGVKIKYLL
;
A
#
# COMPACT_ATOMS: atom_id res chain seq x y z
N LEU A 1 -21.21 12.85 -8.68
CA LEU A 1 -21.58 12.05 -7.51
C LEU A 1 -21.21 10.60 -7.75
N VAL A 2 -20.31 10.11 -6.93
CA VAL A 2 -19.96 8.69 -6.92
C VAL A 2 -20.98 8.00 -6.03
N GLU A 3 -21.77 7.12 -6.60
CA GLU A 3 -22.68 6.29 -5.81
C GLU A 3 -21.86 5.30 -4.98
N THR A 4 -22.29 5.06 -3.76
CA THR A 4 -21.71 4.02 -2.91
C THR A 4 -21.94 2.67 -3.56
N LYS A 5 -20.86 1.95 -3.88
CA LYS A 5 -20.93 0.59 -4.42
C LYS A 5 -20.16 -0.35 -3.54
N ASP A 6 -20.80 -1.44 -3.17
CA ASP A 6 -20.17 -2.56 -2.51
C ASP A 6 -19.65 -3.53 -3.56
N PHE A 7 -18.36 -3.82 -3.54
CA PHE A 7 -17.75 -4.81 -4.40
C PHE A 7 -17.34 -6.02 -3.58
N ASN A 8 -18.01 -7.15 -3.77
CA ASN A 8 -17.56 -8.43 -3.25
C ASN A 8 -16.49 -8.99 -4.17
N ILE A 9 -15.28 -9.17 -3.63
CA ILE A 9 -14.13 -9.48 -4.46
C ILE A 9 -13.34 -10.64 -3.89
N GLY A 10 -13.15 -11.63 -4.73
CA GLY A 10 -12.22 -12.72 -4.53
C GLY A 10 -12.68 -13.74 -3.50
N SER A 11 -12.12 -13.73 -2.33
CA SER A 11 -12.48 -14.66 -1.26
C SER A 11 -13.63 -14.12 -0.42
N GLU A 12 -14.43 -15.00 0.12
CA GLU A 12 -15.51 -14.70 1.04
C GLU A 12 -15.03 -13.81 2.20
N GLY A 13 -15.63 -12.63 2.36
CA GLY A 13 -15.31 -11.66 3.41
C GLY A 13 -14.44 -10.48 2.98
N ASP A 14 -14.00 -10.40 1.74
CA ASP A 14 -13.33 -9.21 1.20
C ASP A 14 -14.36 -8.20 0.70
N ILE A 15 -14.29 -6.97 1.20
CA ILE A 15 -15.23 -5.90 0.84
C ILE A 15 -14.45 -4.67 0.41
N PHE A 16 -14.83 -4.11 -0.74
CA PHE A 16 -14.35 -2.82 -1.23
C PHE A 16 -15.54 -1.86 -1.36
N LEU A 17 -15.35 -0.67 -0.80
CA LEU A 17 -16.35 0.40 -0.82
C LEU A 17 -15.80 1.61 -1.53
N VAL A 18 -16.57 2.18 -2.44
CA VAL A 18 -16.28 3.46 -3.09
C VAL A 18 -17.39 4.44 -2.74
N ASP A 19 -17.04 5.52 -2.09
CA ASP A 19 -17.98 6.55 -1.66
C ASP A 19 -17.30 7.92 -1.64
N ASN A 20 -17.86 8.88 -2.38
CA ASN A 20 -17.39 10.28 -2.41
C ASN A 20 -15.87 10.43 -2.53
N ALA A 21 -15.26 9.78 -3.54
CA ALA A 21 -13.81 9.75 -3.73
C ALA A 21 -13.03 9.12 -2.57
N LYS A 22 -13.68 8.27 -1.80
CA LYS A 22 -13.07 7.40 -0.79
C LYS A 22 -13.19 5.96 -1.22
N LEU A 23 -12.10 5.24 -1.11
CA LEU A 23 -12.05 3.81 -1.35
C LEU A 23 -11.60 3.12 -0.08
N SER A 24 -12.36 2.16 0.40
CA SER A 24 -11.98 1.35 1.56
C SER A 24 -12.12 -0.13 1.26
N GLY A 25 -11.32 -0.91 1.93
CA GLY A 25 -11.34 -2.37 1.81
C GLY A 25 -10.88 -3.02 3.09
N SER A 26 -11.32 -4.25 3.28
CA SER A 26 -10.90 -5.09 4.40
C SER A 26 -10.96 -6.56 4.02
N ASN A 27 -10.19 -7.36 4.72
CA ASN A 27 -10.21 -8.81 4.57
C ASN A 27 -10.18 -9.52 5.93
N ARG A 28 -10.30 -10.84 5.91
CA ARG A 28 -10.32 -11.66 7.14
C ARG A 28 -8.96 -11.75 7.84
N LEU A 29 -7.87 -11.41 7.16
CA LEU A 29 -6.52 -11.43 7.74
C LEU A 29 -6.24 -10.22 8.63
N GLY A 30 -7.20 -9.31 8.78
CA GLY A 30 -7.03 -8.07 9.52
C GLY A 30 -6.33 -6.96 8.72
N ASN A 31 -6.23 -7.12 7.41
CA ASN A 31 -5.78 -6.06 6.54
C ASN A 31 -6.95 -5.14 6.19
N SER A 32 -6.71 -3.86 6.21
CA SER A 32 -7.68 -2.87 5.79
C SER A 32 -7.00 -1.63 5.25
N PHE A 33 -7.69 -0.90 4.41
CA PHE A 33 -7.24 0.40 3.94
C PHE A 33 -8.40 1.37 3.81
N ASN A 34 -8.09 2.64 4.02
CA ASN A 34 -8.97 3.78 3.74
C ASN A 34 -8.18 4.78 2.92
N ILE A 35 -8.61 5.00 1.70
CA ILE A 35 -7.93 5.87 0.75
C ILE A 35 -8.85 6.99 0.34
N LYS A 36 -8.34 8.23 0.39
CA LYS A 36 -8.98 9.40 -0.17
C LYS A 36 -8.28 9.79 -1.46
N ALA A 37 -9.05 10.08 -2.48
CA ALA A 37 -8.55 10.54 -3.75
C ALA A 37 -9.25 11.84 -4.15
N ASN A 38 -8.60 12.63 -4.98
CA ASN A 38 -9.24 13.80 -5.59
C ASN A 38 -10.32 13.38 -6.58
N LYS A 39 -10.07 12.27 -7.29
CA LYS A 39 -11.00 11.68 -8.25
C LYS A 39 -10.81 10.17 -8.28
N ILE A 40 -11.90 9.43 -8.34
CA ILE A 40 -11.90 7.98 -8.49
C ILE A 40 -12.62 7.62 -9.78
N ASN A 41 -11.99 6.79 -10.60
CA ASN A 41 -12.52 6.29 -11.85
C ASN A 41 -12.41 4.77 -11.91
N GLN A 42 -13.42 4.15 -12.49
CA GLN A 42 -13.29 2.80 -12.99
C GLN A 42 -12.72 2.89 -14.41
N ILE A 43 -11.54 2.28 -14.63
CA ILE A 43 -10.79 2.43 -15.88
C ILE A 43 -11.54 1.79 -17.07
N ASP A 44 -12.17 0.65 -16.85
CA ASP A 44 -12.96 -0.06 -17.84
C ASP A 44 -14.03 -0.89 -17.11
N ASN A 45 -15.26 -0.88 -17.63
CA ASN A 45 -16.34 -1.71 -17.09
C ASN A 45 -16.03 -3.22 -17.17
N LYS A 46 -15.10 -3.63 -18.03
CA LYS A 46 -14.66 -5.02 -18.20
C LYS A 46 -13.48 -5.39 -17.33
N LEU A 47 -12.70 -4.41 -16.84
CA LEU A 47 -11.54 -4.65 -15.98
C LEU A 47 -11.90 -4.38 -14.52
N PRO A 48 -11.49 -5.25 -13.61
CA PRO A 48 -11.74 -5.05 -12.18
C PRO A 48 -10.74 -4.07 -11.57
N ILE A 49 -10.53 -2.91 -12.20
CA ILE A 49 -9.55 -1.92 -11.78
C ILE A 49 -10.22 -0.59 -11.49
N ILE A 50 -9.98 -0.08 -10.29
CA ILE A 50 -10.40 1.24 -9.84
C ILE A 50 -9.14 2.08 -9.66
N SER A 51 -9.16 3.29 -10.22
CA SER A 51 -8.03 4.23 -10.13
C SER A 51 -8.44 5.54 -9.46
N GLY A 52 -7.50 6.14 -8.75
CA GLY A 52 -7.66 7.46 -8.17
C GLY A 52 -6.37 8.27 -8.24
N ASP A 53 -6.48 9.58 -8.17
CA ASP A 53 -5.34 10.50 -8.16
C ASP A 53 -5.27 11.34 -6.89
N LYS A 54 -4.10 11.88 -6.60
CA LYS A 54 -3.82 12.65 -5.36
C LYS A 54 -4.24 11.90 -4.10
N ILE A 55 -3.60 10.79 -3.91
CA ILE A 55 -3.96 9.81 -2.89
C ILE A 55 -3.39 10.17 -1.53
N THR A 56 -4.23 10.10 -0.52
CA THR A 56 -3.84 10.03 0.90
C THR A 56 -4.64 8.94 1.57
N GLY A 57 -4.05 8.27 2.55
CA GLY A 57 -4.82 7.23 3.23
C GLY A 57 -4.06 6.53 4.34
N ASP A 58 -4.72 5.54 4.87
CA ASP A 58 -4.25 4.69 5.95
C ASP A 58 -4.37 3.23 5.54
N ILE A 59 -3.36 2.45 5.87
CA ILE A 59 -3.35 1.01 5.68
C ILE A 59 -3.05 0.35 7.03
N ASN A 60 -3.85 -0.62 7.39
CA ASN A 60 -3.62 -1.50 8.54
C ASN A 60 -3.25 -2.89 8.03
N ILE A 61 -2.17 -3.43 8.54
CA ILE A 61 -1.68 -4.77 8.21
C ILE A 61 -1.87 -5.66 9.42
N SER A 62 -2.64 -6.74 9.25
CA SER A 62 -2.94 -7.71 10.31
C SER A 62 -3.49 -7.08 11.59
N SER A 63 -4.24 -6.00 11.47
CA SER A 63 -4.83 -5.20 12.57
C SER A 63 -3.82 -4.62 13.58
N LYS A 64 -2.52 -4.75 13.31
CA LYS A 64 -1.48 -4.39 14.27
C LYS A 64 -0.56 -3.28 13.80
N ILE A 65 -0.33 -3.18 12.51
CA ILE A 65 0.60 -2.24 11.92
C ILE A 65 -0.19 -1.20 11.15
N HIS A 66 -0.02 0.05 11.54
CA HIS A 66 -0.69 1.19 10.92
C HIS A 66 0.33 2.03 10.17
N ILE A 67 0.06 2.29 8.90
CA ILE A 67 0.87 3.16 8.06
C ILE A 67 0.00 4.19 7.36
N GLN A 68 0.53 5.37 7.17
CA GLN A 68 -0.06 6.40 6.33
C GLN A 68 0.58 6.40 4.96
N ILE A 69 -0.20 6.61 3.93
CA ILE A 69 0.27 6.63 2.55
C ILE A 69 -0.06 7.95 1.86
N LYS A 70 0.83 8.34 0.97
CA LYS A 70 0.60 9.41 -0.02
C LYS A 70 1.13 8.92 -1.36
N ALA A 71 0.39 9.16 -2.41
CA ALA A 71 0.82 8.83 -3.77
C ALA A 71 0.16 9.74 -4.79
N LYS A 72 0.78 9.85 -5.96
CA LYS A 72 0.18 10.59 -7.08
C LYS A 72 -1.02 9.83 -7.63
N ILE A 73 -0.88 8.52 -7.83
CA ILE A 73 -1.90 7.66 -8.39
C ILE A 73 -1.97 6.35 -7.60
N ALA A 74 -3.19 5.86 -7.40
CA ALA A 74 -3.44 4.53 -6.90
C ALA A 74 -4.34 3.76 -7.86
N GLU A 75 -4.06 2.48 -8.02
CA GLU A 75 -4.93 1.52 -8.70
C GLU A 75 -5.17 0.33 -7.81
N ILE A 76 -6.40 -0.09 -7.69
CA ILE A 76 -6.73 -1.34 -7.03
C ILE A 76 -7.33 -2.31 -8.04
N ASN A 77 -6.75 -3.50 -8.10
CA ASN A 77 -7.33 -4.62 -8.82
C ASN A 77 -8.23 -5.39 -7.86
N THR A 78 -9.52 -5.28 -8.09
CA THR A 78 -10.53 -5.82 -7.19
C THR A 78 -10.66 -7.34 -7.28
N LYS A 79 -10.12 -7.97 -8.31
CA LYS A 79 -10.11 -9.42 -8.46
C LYS A 79 -8.89 -10.06 -7.77
N SER A 80 -7.72 -9.46 -7.90
CA SER A 80 -6.49 -9.96 -7.30
C SER A 80 -6.22 -9.45 -5.90
N ASN A 81 -6.95 -8.42 -5.43
CA ASN A 81 -6.74 -7.73 -4.16
C ASN A 81 -5.34 -7.09 -4.06
N VAL A 82 -4.88 -6.51 -5.15
CA VAL A 82 -3.61 -5.79 -5.21
C VAL A 82 -3.86 -4.30 -5.34
N LEU A 83 -3.29 -3.53 -4.41
CA LEU A 83 -3.23 -2.08 -4.47
C LEU A 83 -1.85 -1.68 -4.97
N LYS A 84 -1.82 -0.89 -6.03
CA LYS A 84 -0.61 -0.30 -6.60
C LYS A 84 -0.61 1.20 -6.35
N LEU A 85 0.47 1.72 -5.77
CA LEU A 85 0.73 3.15 -5.67
C LEU A 85 1.86 3.49 -6.64
N PHE A 86 1.70 4.51 -7.45
CA PHE A 86 2.70 4.89 -8.44
C PHE A 86 2.67 6.39 -8.79
N GLY A 87 3.63 6.81 -9.62
CA GLY A 87 3.86 8.23 -9.90
C GLY A 87 4.57 8.96 -8.75
N GLY A 88 5.16 8.22 -7.84
CA GLY A 88 5.74 8.68 -6.60
C GLY A 88 4.84 8.34 -5.41
N PHE A 89 5.42 7.74 -4.37
CA PHE A 89 4.71 7.41 -3.15
C PHE A 89 5.54 7.74 -1.93
N GLN A 90 4.85 7.88 -0.80
CA GLN A 90 5.43 7.95 0.54
C GLN A 90 4.63 7.06 1.47
N ILE A 91 5.33 6.28 2.27
CA ILE A 91 4.78 5.54 3.40
C ILE A 91 5.36 6.14 4.67
N ILE A 92 4.51 6.50 5.59
CA ILE A 92 4.89 7.20 6.81
C ILE A 92 4.43 6.40 8.02
N ASN A 93 5.37 6.13 8.89
CA ASN A 93 5.15 5.56 10.21
C ASN A 93 5.89 6.44 11.23
N GLU A 94 5.59 6.29 12.51
CA GLU A 94 6.27 7.07 13.57
C GLU A 94 7.79 6.91 13.57
N LYS A 95 8.28 5.76 13.14
CA LYS A 95 9.71 5.39 13.22
C LYS A 95 10.45 5.56 11.90
N TYR A 96 9.74 5.58 10.78
CA TYR A 96 10.37 5.60 9.46
C TYR A 96 9.51 6.27 8.40
N LYS A 97 10.14 6.59 7.29
CA LYS A 97 9.51 7.06 6.08
C LYS A 97 10.10 6.33 4.88
N LEU A 98 9.26 5.80 4.03
CA LEU A 98 9.65 5.13 2.81
C LEU A 98 9.21 5.98 1.62
N ILE A 99 10.11 6.26 0.70
CA ILE A 99 9.87 7.09 -0.48
C ILE A 99 10.32 6.32 -1.72
N GLY A 100 9.48 6.26 -2.72
CA GLY A 100 9.83 5.60 -3.96
C GLY A 100 8.90 5.97 -5.11
N LYS A 101 9.04 5.25 -6.21
CA LYS A 101 8.27 5.49 -7.43
C LYS A 101 7.00 4.68 -7.51
N GLU A 102 7.08 3.42 -7.13
CA GLU A 102 6.00 2.44 -7.29
C GLU A 102 6.06 1.40 -6.18
N ILE A 103 4.91 1.00 -5.65
CA ILE A 103 4.81 -0.02 -4.62
C ILE A 103 3.50 -0.78 -4.75
N PHE A 104 3.56 -2.08 -4.46
CA PHE A 104 2.41 -2.99 -4.50
C PHE A 104 2.10 -3.54 -3.12
N PHE A 105 0.83 -3.50 -2.75
CA PHE A 105 0.28 -4.16 -1.57
C PHE A 105 -0.56 -5.34 -2.04
N ASP A 106 -0.13 -6.55 -1.77
CA ASP A 106 -0.89 -7.76 -2.05
C ASP A 106 -1.59 -8.21 -0.77
N PHE A 107 -2.90 -7.97 -0.70
CA PHE A 107 -3.69 -8.28 0.48
C PHE A 107 -4.02 -9.77 0.62
N LYS A 108 -3.89 -10.55 -0.44
CA LYS A 108 -4.03 -12.01 -0.36
C LYS A 108 -2.79 -12.68 0.20
N LYS A 109 -1.63 -12.27 -0.29
CA LYS A 109 -0.34 -12.80 0.15
C LYS A 109 0.22 -12.11 1.38
N ASN A 110 -0.40 -11.01 1.80
CA ASN A 110 0.06 -10.19 2.92
C ASN A 110 1.50 -9.70 2.73
N THR A 111 1.82 -9.26 1.51
CA THR A 111 3.16 -8.79 1.14
C THR A 111 3.11 -7.39 0.57
N ILE A 112 4.21 -6.66 0.74
CA ILE A 112 4.43 -5.35 0.15
C ILE A 112 5.74 -5.42 -0.64
N THR A 113 5.70 -5.04 -1.91
CA THR A 113 6.87 -5.15 -2.80
C THR A 113 7.05 -3.91 -3.66
N SER A 114 8.30 -3.62 -4.01
CA SER A 114 8.66 -2.63 -5.01
C SER A 114 9.84 -3.11 -5.83
N ASP A 115 9.73 -3.00 -7.16
CA ASP A 115 10.80 -3.32 -8.10
C ASP A 115 11.49 -2.06 -8.66
N GLN A 116 11.22 -0.91 -8.06
CA GLN A 116 11.79 0.38 -8.44
C GLN A 116 12.65 0.95 -7.31
N PRO A 117 13.62 1.81 -7.62
CA PRO A 117 14.45 2.45 -6.60
C PRO A 117 13.64 3.16 -5.52
N LEU A 118 14.09 2.99 -4.29
CA LEU A 118 13.44 3.55 -3.11
C LEU A 118 14.45 4.02 -2.07
N THR A 119 14.00 4.87 -1.15
CA THR A 119 14.76 5.36 -0.01
C THR A 119 13.96 5.13 1.26
N PHE A 120 14.61 4.49 2.23
CA PHE A 120 14.09 4.27 3.56
C PHE A 120 14.79 5.24 4.53
N LEU A 121 14.02 6.12 5.15
CA LEU A 121 14.51 7.12 6.11
C LEU A 121 14.13 6.70 7.52
N PHE A 122 15.09 6.73 8.42
CA PHE A 122 14.88 6.48 9.83
C PHE A 122 15.71 7.46 10.68
N SER A 123 15.54 7.44 12.00
CA SER A 123 16.12 8.45 12.88
C SER A 123 17.64 8.61 12.77
N LYS A 124 18.35 7.54 12.44
CA LYS A 124 19.82 7.51 12.41
C LYS A 124 20.43 7.43 11.02
N GLY A 125 19.65 7.56 9.98
CA GLY A 125 20.18 7.52 8.63
C GLY A 125 19.20 7.18 7.56
N GLU A 126 19.74 6.71 6.44
CA GLU A 126 18.93 6.29 5.29
C GLU A 126 19.50 5.04 4.64
N ILE A 127 18.62 4.28 4.03
CA ILE A 127 18.96 3.11 3.21
C ILE A 127 18.32 3.31 1.83
N GLN A 128 19.14 3.20 0.79
CA GLN A 128 18.67 3.22 -0.60
C GLN A 128 18.84 1.84 -1.22
N GLY A 129 17.93 1.44 -2.08
CA GLY A 129 18.04 0.21 -2.83
C GLY A 129 17.12 0.20 -4.04
N GLY A 130 17.30 -0.79 -4.91
CA GLY A 130 16.52 -0.93 -6.15
C GLY A 130 15.25 -1.76 -5.99
N LYS A 131 15.17 -2.57 -4.93
CA LYS A 131 14.04 -3.46 -4.67
C LYS A 131 13.71 -3.54 -3.19
N LEU A 132 12.44 -3.68 -2.90
CA LEU A 132 11.92 -3.83 -1.54
C LEU A 132 10.97 -5.01 -1.47
N GLN A 133 11.06 -5.75 -0.38
CA GLN A 133 10.03 -6.67 0.06
C GLN A 133 9.78 -6.46 1.56
N ILE A 134 8.54 -6.27 1.93
CA ILE A 134 8.13 -6.19 3.33
C ILE A 134 7.28 -7.43 3.62
N ILE A 135 7.68 -8.19 4.61
CA ILE A 135 7.03 -9.43 5.01
C ILE A 135 6.59 -9.29 6.47
N ASN A 136 5.39 -9.75 6.76
CA ASN A 136 4.94 -9.88 8.13
C ASN A 136 5.64 -11.08 8.78
N SER A 137 6.37 -10.85 9.88
CA SER A 137 7.08 -11.92 10.57
C SER A 137 6.10 -12.79 11.35
N GLU A 138 6.02 -14.07 11.02
CA GLU A 138 5.16 -15.03 11.72
C GLU A 138 5.61 -15.30 13.16
N ASN A 139 6.88 -15.09 13.47
CA ASN A 139 7.49 -15.46 14.75
C ASN A 139 7.46 -14.36 15.81
N LYS A 140 7.16 -13.13 15.44
CA LYS A 140 7.04 -12.02 16.37
C LYS A 140 5.80 -11.22 16.06
N GLU A 141 4.90 -11.18 17.01
CA GLU A 141 3.73 -10.32 16.91
C GLU A 141 4.15 -8.86 16.70
N ASN A 142 3.69 -8.24 15.62
CA ASN A 142 3.90 -6.84 15.27
C ASN A 142 5.23 -6.46 14.60
N ASP A 143 6.04 -7.40 14.15
CA ASP A 143 7.27 -7.07 13.44
C ASP A 143 7.11 -7.20 11.93
N LEU A 144 7.48 -6.16 11.21
CA LEU A 144 7.68 -6.19 9.77
C LEU A 144 9.17 -6.43 9.47
N LEU A 145 9.43 -7.34 8.55
CA LEU A 145 10.76 -7.56 8.00
C LEU A 145 10.89 -6.81 6.69
N PHE A 146 11.84 -5.87 6.65
CA PHE A 146 12.18 -5.11 5.44
C PHE A 146 13.39 -5.73 4.77
N LEU A 147 13.23 -6.20 3.54
CA LEU A 147 14.31 -6.72 2.70
C LEU A 147 14.55 -5.73 1.57
N ILE A 148 15.69 -5.05 1.62
CA ILE A 148 16.09 -4.08 0.60
C ILE A 148 17.27 -4.66 -0.15
N ASN A 149 17.15 -4.75 -1.47
CA ASN A 149 18.13 -5.36 -2.36
C ASN A 149 18.46 -4.45 -3.52
N ASP A 150 19.42 -4.89 -4.33
CA ASP A 150 19.76 -4.29 -5.61
C ASP A 150 20.38 -2.90 -5.47
N GLY A 151 21.71 -2.88 -5.30
CA GLY A 151 22.48 -1.64 -5.18
C GLY A 151 22.27 -0.91 -3.87
N VAL A 152 22.30 -1.62 -2.75
CA VAL A 152 22.03 -1.05 -1.42
C VAL A 152 23.14 -0.09 -1.01
N LYS A 153 22.73 1.12 -0.61
CA LYS A 153 23.60 2.15 -0.01
C LYS A 153 23.02 2.56 1.33
N ILE A 154 23.89 2.60 2.33
CA ILE A 154 23.52 2.97 3.71
C ILE A 154 24.32 4.19 4.13
N LYS A 155 23.61 5.23 4.59
CA LYS A 155 24.20 6.37 5.29
C LYS A 155 23.75 6.34 6.73
N TYR A 156 24.68 6.35 7.62
CA TYR A 156 24.41 6.25 9.06
C TYR A 156 25.02 7.45 9.80
N LEU A 157 24.22 8.06 10.65
CA LEU A 157 24.65 9.14 11.53
C LEU A 157 25.24 8.54 12.82
N LEU A 158 26.50 8.80 13.04
CA LEU A 158 27.18 8.37 14.27
C LEU A 158 26.78 9.25 15.46
#